data_308a342022a8c754446069e60733c6cc
#
_entry.id   308a342022a8c754446069e60733c6cc
#
_cell.length_a   1.000
_cell.length_b   1.000
_cell.length_c   1.000
_cell.angle_alpha   90.00
_cell.angle_beta   90.00
_cell.angle_gamma   90.00
#
_symmetry.space_group_name_H-M   'P 1'
#
loop_
_entity.id
_entity.type
_entity.pdbx_description
1 polymer ?
#
loop_
_entity_poly.entity_id
_entity_poly.type
_entity_poly.pdbx_seq_one_letter_code
_entity_poly.pdbx_strand_id
1 'polypeptide(L)'
;MVAVETALKESGQKVTDFLNSAGRNSDKTREAYFSALSRFQKFLGKYEYTLENIIEKILKNEVDIYSLFDNFISYLLEKVPGGTRPRDKLSPNTISLYVAGVRSYLEYYDIDINSRKFKRRVRLPKHIREDEEPIDASDIRKILLSCNNRRVKAYLLVLASSGLRANEATAIRMSDVDFSVLPTRIHIRDSKTKVARHVYISSEATKFLNEWLDWKYRQRRTKQLTPVKKPDDSLFSKANFSKNPISPKGLYSKINEEFHNVLKTVEMDDRKEGMLRRKVTLHSFRRFVYTTMCNTVDQAFAEDFLGHSGSSYHTMKEEQRREIYVSKSMKYLTFLDYSRLEATGKNVEAKLEEKDREIAYLRDRDTDKEDTIKYLSDTVLKLTEDMKIVMANINKRKGRN
;
A
#
# COMPACT_ATOMS: atom_id res chain seq x y z
N MET A 1 24.10 7.92 6.60
CA MET A 1 25.07 7.35 7.55
C MET A 1 26.04 8.41 8.08
N VAL A 2 26.78 9.13 7.23
CA VAL A 2 27.77 10.13 7.69
C VAL A 2 27.23 11.16 8.68
N ALA A 3 26.03 11.73 8.45
CA ALA A 3 25.44 12.71 9.36
C ALA A 3 25.03 12.13 10.74
N VAL A 4 24.62 10.85 10.78
CA VAL A 4 24.29 10.15 12.03
C VAL A 4 25.56 9.77 12.78
N GLU A 5 26.61 9.36 12.07
CA GLU A 5 27.92 9.04 12.67
C GLU A 5 28.62 10.27 13.24
N THR A 6 28.48 11.43 12.57
CA THR A 6 29.04 12.70 13.10
C THR A 6 28.28 13.15 14.35
N ALA A 7 26.94 13.05 14.32
CA ALA A 7 26.10 13.39 15.49
C ALA A 7 26.25 12.39 16.66
N LEU A 8 26.60 11.12 16.37
CA LEU A 8 26.93 10.12 17.39
C LEU A 8 28.27 10.39 18.09
N LYS A 9 29.24 11.01 17.41
CA LYS A 9 30.52 11.40 18.02
C LYS A 9 30.35 12.56 18.98
N GLU A 10 29.33 13.37 18.82
CA GLU A 10 28.97 14.47 19.74
C GLU A 10 28.01 14.02 20.85
N SER A 11 27.42 12.83 20.76
CA SER A 11 26.60 12.24 21.82
C SER A 11 27.52 11.49 22.80
N GLY A 12 27.24 11.60 24.10
CA GLY A 12 28.05 10.97 25.13
C GLY A 12 28.21 9.46 24.96
N GLN A 13 29.22 8.88 25.63
CA GLN A 13 29.57 7.45 25.50
C GLN A 13 28.38 6.53 25.79
N LYS A 14 27.59 6.82 26.83
CA LYS A 14 26.40 6.02 27.19
C LYS A 14 25.41 5.89 26.03
N VAL A 15 25.13 7.00 25.31
CA VAL A 15 24.21 6.97 24.15
C VAL A 15 24.76 6.12 23.03
N THR A 16 26.05 6.20 22.76
CA THR A 16 26.72 5.44 21.72
C THR A 16 26.67 3.94 22.01
N ASP A 17 26.94 3.53 23.23
CA ASP A 17 26.93 2.11 23.65
C ASP A 17 25.53 1.50 23.54
N PHE A 18 24.52 2.23 24.01
CA PHE A 18 23.13 1.80 23.84
C PHE A 18 22.74 1.65 22.36
N LEU A 19 23.02 2.67 21.53
CA LEU A 19 22.66 2.64 20.12
C LEU A 19 23.40 1.55 19.33
N ASN A 20 24.64 1.24 19.70
CA ASN A 20 25.37 0.12 19.13
C ASN A 20 24.74 -1.23 19.52
N SER A 21 24.31 -1.37 20.77
CA SER A 21 23.61 -2.58 21.22
C SER A 21 22.25 -2.73 20.54
N ALA A 22 21.42 -1.70 20.54
CA ALA A 22 20.07 -1.72 19.94
C ALA A 22 20.09 -1.88 18.40
N GLY A 23 21.16 -1.38 17.77
CA GLY A 23 21.33 -1.41 16.32
C GLY A 23 21.91 -2.72 15.75
N ARG A 24 22.38 -3.66 16.59
CA ARG A 24 23.02 -4.91 16.12
C ARG A 24 22.23 -5.68 15.08
N ASN A 25 20.91 -5.67 15.22
CA ASN A 25 20.01 -6.43 14.34
C ASN A 25 19.30 -5.55 13.29
N SER A 26 19.38 -4.22 13.40
CA SER A 26 18.66 -3.33 12.51
C SER A 26 19.15 -1.89 12.59
N ASP A 27 19.77 -1.40 11.51
CA ASP A 27 20.15 0.02 11.37
C ASP A 27 18.95 0.97 11.50
N LYS A 28 17.77 0.53 11.05
CA LYS A 28 16.55 1.34 11.18
C LYS A 28 16.11 1.51 12.63
N THR A 29 16.31 0.49 13.47
CA THR A 29 16.05 0.59 14.91
C THR A 29 17.03 1.58 15.55
N ARG A 30 18.32 1.51 15.18
CA ARG A 30 19.33 2.46 15.58
C ARG A 30 18.97 3.91 15.22
N GLU A 31 18.61 4.14 13.94
CA GLU A 31 18.16 5.46 13.44
C GLU A 31 16.93 5.99 14.21
N ALA A 32 15.96 5.11 14.48
CA ALA A 32 14.72 5.46 15.18
C ALA A 32 14.99 5.82 16.65
N TYR A 33 15.82 5.04 17.34
CA TYR A 33 16.17 5.30 18.73
C TYR A 33 17.07 6.53 18.88
N PHE A 34 18.00 6.75 17.95
CA PHE A 34 18.75 8.00 17.89
C PHE A 34 17.84 9.22 17.77
N SER A 35 16.84 9.15 16.89
CA SER A 35 15.84 10.23 16.74
C SER A 35 15.03 10.44 18.02
N ALA A 36 14.66 9.37 18.72
CA ALA A 36 13.95 9.42 19.99
C ALA A 36 14.80 10.09 21.07
N LEU A 37 16.06 9.66 21.24
CA LEU A 37 16.98 10.23 22.22
C LEU A 37 17.34 11.69 21.93
N SER A 38 17.50 12.05 20.65
CA SER A 38 17.72 13.44 20.25
C SER A 38 16.54 14.35 20.62
N ARG A 39 15.31 13.86 20.53
CA ARG A 39 14.12 14.58 20.98
C ARG A 39 14.03 14.65 22.51
N PHE A 40 14.38 13.56 23.17
CA PHE A 40 14.40 13.51 24.63
C PHE A 40 15.48 14.43 25.21
N GLN A 41 16.68 14.49 24.62
CA GLN A 41 17.72 15.42 25.00
C GLN A 41 17.26 16.90 24.91
N LYS A 42 16.53 17.27 23.85
CA LYS A 42 15.94 18.60 23.68
C LYS A 42 14.90 18.92 24.76
N PHE A 43 14.12 17.93 25.16
CA PHE A 43 13.16 18.07 26.26
C PHE A 43 13.88 18.23 27.59
N LEU A 44 14.88 17.38 27.87
CA LEU A 44 15.68 17.45 29.10
C LEU A 44 16.42 18.79 29.26
N GLY A 45 16.85 19.40 28.15
CA GLY A 45 17.48 20.71 28.15
C GLY A 45 16.61 21.83 28.72
N LYS A 46 15.27 21.69 28.76
CA LYS A 46 14.36 22.63 29.46
C LYS A 46 14.56 22.62 30.99
N TYR A 47 15.14 21.55 31.52
CA TYR A 47 15.37 21.32 32.95
C TYR A 47 16.85 21.26 33.30
N GLU A 48 17.71 21.68 32.37
CA GLU A 48 19.18 21.59 32.49
C GLU A 48 19.72 20.18 32.72
N TYR A 49 18.96 19.17 32.26
CA TYR A 49 19.36 17.77 32.32
C TYR A 49 19.96 17.30 30.99
N THR A 50 20.82 16.29 31.07
CA THR A 50 21.39 15.58 29.93
C THR A 50 20.99 14.12 29.94
N LEU A 51 21.13 13.40 28.79
CA LEU A 51 20.89 11.95 28.73
C LEU A 51 21.76 11.14 29.70
N GLU A 52 22.91 11.69 30.11
CA GLU A 52 23.81 11.00 31.03
C GLU A 52 23.43 11.22 32.48
N ASN A 53 23.15 12.50 32.89
CA ASN A 53 22.88 12.85 34.28
C ASN A 53 21.44 12.46 34.71
N ILE A 54 20.49 12.38 33.81
CA ILE A 54 19.11 11.98 34.14
C ILE A 54 19.05 10.56 34.73
N ILE A 55 19.92 9.65 34.29
CA ILE A 55 20.02 8.30 34.81
C ILE A 55 20.35 8.33 36.29
N GLU A 56 21.38 9.10 36.68
CA GLU A 56 21.82 9.24 38.09
C GLU A 56 20.74 9.89 38.96
N LYS A 57 20.05 10.92 38.44
CA LYS A 57 18.95 11.59 39.15
C LYS A 57 17.75 10.67 39.40
N ILE A 58 17.40 9.80 38.45
CA ILE A 58 16.36 8.82 38.65
C ILE A 58 16.78 7.77 39.68
N LEU A 59 18.03 7.26 39.62
CA LEU A 59 18.55 6.30 40.58
C LEU A 59 18.60 6.84 42.00
N LYS A 60 18.88 8.17 42.14
CA LYS A 60 18.84 8.87 43.44
C LYS A 60 17.44 9.26 43.90
N ASN A 61 16.39 8.90 43.16
CA ASN A 61 14.98 9.28 43.37
C ASN A 61 14.74 10.79 43.39
N GLU A 62 15.63 11.60 42.77
CA GLU A 62 15.46 13.04 42.61
C GLU A 62 14.40 13.36 41.54
N VAL A 63 14.16 12.46 40.60
CA VAL A 63 13.20 12.61 39.50
C VAL A 63 12.28 11.38 39.43
N ASP A 64 10.98 11.61 39.49
CA ASP A 64 9.98 10.52 39.26
C ASP A 64 9.87 10.20 37.76
N ILE A 65 10.28 9.00 37.42
CA ILE A 65 10.34 8.53 36.03
C ILE A 65 8.99 8.57 35.30
N TYR A 66 7.90 8.31 35.99
CA TYR A 66 6.57 8.29 35.34
C TYR A 66 6.10 9.71 35.03
N SER A 67 6.34 10.68 35.92
CA SER A 67 6.08 12.09 35.68
C SER A 67 6.98 12.63 34.55
N LEU A 68 8.23 12.16 34.47
CA LEU A 68 9.15 12.52 33.40
C LEU A 68 8.63 12.09 32.04
N PHE A 69 8.11 10.86 31.92
CA PHE A 69 7.52 10.38 30.68
C PHE A 69 6.22 11.11 30.31
N ASP A 70 5.36 11.42 31.26
CA ASP A 70 4.11 12.15 31.01
C ASP A 70 4.40 13.57 30.50
N ASN A 71 5.36 14.25 31.15
CA ASN A 71 5.84 15.56 30.69
C ASN A 71 6.52 15.49 29.31
N PHE A 72 7.28 14.44 29.02
CA PHE A 72 7.86 14.24 27.70
C PHE A 72 6.80 14.02 26.62
N ILE A 73 5.75 13.26 26.89
CA ILE A 73 4.63 13.08 25.96
C ILE A 73 3.92 14.42 25.72
N SER A 74 3.67 15.20 26.77
CA SER A 74 3.09 16.54 26.66
C SER A 74 3.96 17.44 25.77
N TYR A 75 5.28 17.42 25.95
CA TYR A 75 6.23 18.12 25.08
C TYR A 75 6.19 17.67 23.63
N LEU A 76 6.02 16.36 23.38
CA LEU A 76 5.91 15.83 22.01
C LEU A 76 4.58 16.18 21.32
N LEU A 77 3.54 16.46 22.12
CA LEU A 77 2.21 16.89 21.64
C LEU A 77 2.15 18.40 21.38
N GLU A 78 3.06 19.18 21.95
CA GLU A 78 3.17 20.62 21.69
C GLU A 78 3.48 20.88 20.21
N LYS A 79 2.92 21.96 19.65
CA LYS A 79 3.29 22.45 18.32
C LYS A 79 4.74 22.92 18.34
N VAL A 80 5.54 22.53 17.35
CA VAL A 80 6.90 23.03 17.20
C VAL A 80 6.84 24.50 16.79
N PRO A 81 7.33 25.45 17.60
CA PRO A 81 7.36 26.86 17.23
C PRO A 81 8.20 27.08 15.96
N GLY A 82 7.66 27.81 14.97
CA GLY A 82 8.38 28.17 13.75
C GLY A 82 8.36 27.13 12.61
N GLY A 83 7.56 26.08 12.73
CA GLY A 83 7.37 25.10 11.66
C GLY A 83 6.59 25.69 10.48
N THR A 84 7.21 25.80 9.30
CA THR A 84 6.59 26.27 8.04
C THR A 84 5.68 25.23 7.37
N ARG A 85 5.40 24.11 8.03
CA ARG A 85 4.61 23.00 7.48
C ARG A 85 3.31 22.82 8.27
N PRO A 86 2.18 22.44 7.64
CA PRO A 86 0.87 22.24 8.31
C PRO A 86 0.87 21.18 9.42
N ARG A 87 2.02 20.66 9.83
CA ARG A 87 2.23 19.55 10.74
C ARG A 87 3.16 19.87 11.86
N ASP A 88 2.61 20.59 12.77
CA ASP A 88 3.28 20.83 14.02
C ASP A 88 3.06 19.72 15.05
N LYS A 89 2.28 18.68 14.73
CA LYS A 89 2.01 17.55 15.65
C LYS A 89 2.62 16.24 15.16
N LEU A 90 3.31 15.53 16.04
CA LEU A 90 3.77 14.17 15.78
C LEU A 90 2.59 13.19 15.75
N SER A 91 2.68 12.16 14.92
CA SER A 91 1.65 11.11 14.91
C SER A 91 1.71 10.30 16.21
N PRO A 92 0.57 9.73 16.68
CA PRO A 92 0.55 8.85 17.86
C PRO A 92 1.57 7.71 17.78
N ASN A 93 1.76 7.12 16.59
CA ASN A 93 2.76 6.06 16.38
C ASN A 93 4.20 6.59 16.54
N THR A 94 4.49 7.81 16.11
CA THR A 94 5.82 8.41 16.29
C THR A 94 6.08 8.71 17.77
N ILE A 95 5.07 9.21 18.49
CA ILE A 95 5.17 9.43 19.93
C ILE A 95 5.43 8.11 20.66
N SER A 96 4.65 7.06 20.35
CA SER A 96 4.84 5.73 20.92
C SER A 96 6.24 5.17 20.64
N LEU A 97 6.77 5.37 19.43
CA LEU A 97 8.13 4.97 19.05
C LEU A 97 9.19 5.72 19.86
N TYR A 98 9.03 7.03 20.05
CA TYR A 98 9.97 7.83 20.83
C TYR A 98 9.95 7.44 22.30
N VAL A 99 8.77 7.25 22.87
CA VAL A 99 8.64 6.77 24.26
C VAL A 99 9.26 5.39 24.43
N ALA A 100 9.05 4.47 23.48
CA ALA A 100 9.67 3.14 23.50
C ALA A 100 11.21 3.22 23.42
N GLY A 101 11.75 4.10 22.58
CA GLY A 101 13.20 4.29 22.46
C GLY A 101 13.83 4.85 23.75
N VAL A 102 13.19 5.85 24.37
CA VAL A 102 13.64 6.41 25.66
C VAL A 102 13.52 5.37 26.77
N ARG A 103 12.41 4.64 26.83
CA ARG A 103 12.22 3.57 27.80
C ARG A 103 13.30 2.51 27.68
N SER A 104 13.57 2.04 26.45
CA SER A 104 14.62 1.05 26.18
C SER A 104 16.02 1.55 26.58
N TYR A 105 16.29 2.85 26.43
CA TYR A 105 17.53 3.50 26.86
C TYR A 105 17.69 3.48 28.38
N LEU A 106 16.64 3.85 29.13
CA LEU A 106 16.66 3.86 30.57
C LEU A 106 16.73 2.44 31.15
N GLU A 107 16.00 1.49 30.61
CA GLU A 107 16.05 0.07 30.97
C GLU A 107 17.44 -0.55 30.70
N TYR A 108 18.15 -0.11 29.65
CA TYR A 108 19.53 -0.55 29.34
C TYR A 108 20.52 -0.14 30.44
N TYR A 109 20.22 0.90 31.18
CA TYR A 109 21.01 1.37 32.32
C TYR A 109 20.36 1.05 33.67
N ASP A 110 19.74 -0.11 33.76
CA ASP A 110 19.19 -0.72 34.99
C ASP A 110 18.11 0.08 35.72
N ILE A 111 17.44 1.00 35.00
CA ILE A 111 16.26 1.69 35.54
C ILE A 111 15.02 0.81 35.33
N ASP A 112 14.53 0.23 36.45
CA ASP A 112 13.32 -0.61 36.39
C ASP A 112 12.06 0.24 36.15
N ILE A 113 11.34 -0.08 35.06
CA ILE A 113 10.09 0.58 34.69
C ILE A 113 8.94 -0.41 34.79
N ASN A 114 8.24 -0.39 35.92
CA ASN A 114 7.10 -1.28 36.14
C ASN A 114 5.99 -1.04 35.10
N SER A 115 5.73 -2.04 34.26
CA SER A 115 4.79 -1.95 33.15
C SER A 115 3.35 -1.63 33.58
N ARG A 116 2.89 -2.09 34.75
CA ARG A 116 1.54 -1.80 35.27
C ARG A 116 1.43 -0.34 35.74
N LYS A 117 2.46 0.16 36.47
CA LYS A 117 2.51 1.56 36.90
C LYS A 117 2.62 2.48 35.67
N PHE A 118 3.45 2.11 34.69
CA PHE A 118 3.60 2.87 33.46
C PHE A 118 2.26 3.03 32.72
N LYS A 119 1.55 1.94 32.43
CA LYS A 119 0.24 1.99 31.75
C LYS A 119 -0.81 2.81 32.50
N ARG A 120 -0.73 2.87 33.84
CA ARG A 120 -1.67 3.61 34.66
C ARG A 120 -1.35 5.11 34.74
N ARG A 121 -0.06 5.47 34.80
CA ARG A 121 0.39 6.84 35.01
C ARG A 121 0.76 7.58 33.72
N VAL A 122 1.17 6.86 32.67
CA VAL A 122 1.62 7.41 31.40
C VAL A 122 0.63 7.02 30.31
N ARG A 123 -0.12 7.99 29.79
CA ARG A 123 -1.13 7.75 28.78
C ARG A 123 -0.62 8.19 27.41
N LEU A 124 -0.42 7.21 26.52
CA LEU A 124 -0.08 7.47 25.14
C LEU A 124 -1.32 7.90 24.33
N PRO A 125 -1.16 8.83 23.36
CA PRO A 125 -2.25 9.19 22.47
C PRO A 125 -2.72 7.98 21.66
N LYS A 126 -4.04 7.80 21.56
CA LYS A 126 -4.63 6.69 20.82
C LYS A 126 -4.47 6.91 19.31
N HIS A 127 -4.10 5.85 18.60
CA HIS A 127 -4.14 5.83 17.15
C HIS A 127 -5.57 5.53 16.70
N ILE A 128 -6.22 6.48 16.05
CA ILE A 128 -7.49 6.26 15.37
C ILE A 128 -7.15 5.55 14.05
N ARG A 129 -7.64 4.34 13.87
CA ARG A 129 -7.58 3.66 12.56
C ARG A 129 -8.71 4.23 11.72
N GLU A 130 -8.34 4.97 10.69
CA GLU A 130 -9.28 5.33 9.63
C GLU A 130 -9.59 4.07 8.81
N ASP A 131 -10.82 3.93 8.39
CA ASP A 131 -11.20 2.94 7.39
C ASP A 131 -10.53 3.35 6.06
N GLU A 132 -9.63 2.52 5.58
CA GLU A 132 -8.85 2.79 4.37
C GLU A 132 -9.48 2.00 3.23
N GLU A 133 -10.04 2.69 2.27
CA GLU A 133 -10.44 2.07 1.02
C GLU A 133 -9.22 1.44 0.33
N PRO A 134 -9.19 0.10 0.13
CA PRO A 134 -8.07 -0.56 -0.51
C PRO A 134 -8.07 -0.26 -2.01
N ILE A 135 -6.89 -0.20 -2.62
CA ILE A 135 -6.79 -0.17 -4.09
C ILE A 135 -7.27 -1.49 -4.68
N ASP A 136 -7.97 -1.40 -5.79
CA ASP A 136 -8.44 -2.54 -6.57
C ASP A 136 -7.63 -2.78 -7.85
N ALA A 137 -8.03 -3.78 -8.65
CA ALA A 137 -7.37 -4.10 -9.92
C ALA A 137 -7.52 -2.98 -10.97
N SER A 138 -8.62 -2.22 -10.94
CA SER A 138 -8.85 -1.10 -11.86
C SER A 138 -7.93 0.07 -11.54
N ASP A 139 -7.73 0.36 -10.26
CA ASP A 139 -6.80 1.37 -9.76
C ASP A 139 -5.35 1.05 -10.17
N ILE A 140 -4.94 -0.23 -9.96
CA ILE A 140 -3.60 -0.68 -10.36
C ILE A 140 -3.43 -0.53 -11.88
N ARG A 141 -4.44 -0.90 -12.67
CA ARG A 141 -4.42 -0.72 -14.13
C ARG A 141 -4.28 0.74 -14.52
N LYS A 142 -5.06 1.64 -13.91
CA LYS A 142 -5.02 3.08 -14.15
C LYS A 142 -3.62 3.64 -13.89
N ILE A 143 -3.00 3.26 -12.76
CA ILE A 143 -1.62 3.62 -12.40
C ILE A 143 -0.62 3.10 -13.43
N LEU A 144 -0.73 1.84 -13.83
CA LEU A 144 0.20 1.21 -14.77
C LEU A 144 0.10 1.79 -16.19
N LEU A 145 -1.11 2.10 -16.67
CA LEU A 145 -1.32 2.73 -17.98
C LEU A 145 -0.72 4.14 -18.03
N SER A 146 -0.86 4.92 -16.97
CA SER A 146 -0.31 6.27 -16.88
C SER A 146 1.20 6.31 -16.59
N CYS A 147 1.81 5.17 -16.25
CA CYS A 147 3.24 5.10 -15.97
C CYS A 147 4.05 4.93 -17.27
N ASN A 148 4.65 6.03 -17.77
CA ASN A 148 5.50 6.01 -18.98
C ASN A 148 6.94 5.58 -18.70
N ASN A 149 7.39 5.56 -17.45
CA ASN A 149 8.74 5.16 -17.07
C ASN A 149 8.84 3.63 -17.04
N ARG A 150 9.58 3.03 -17.98
CA ARG A 150 9.75 1.56 -18.11
C ARG A 150 10.25 0.91 -16.84
N ARG A 151 11.18 1.53 -16.12
CA ARG A 151 11.70 1.03 -14.84
C ARG A 151 10.62 0.97 -13.77
N VAL A 152 9.89 2.08 -13.59
CA VAL A 152 8.84 2.18 -12.58
C VAL A 152 7.69 1.24 -12.92
N LYS A 153 7.28 1.17 -14.18
CA LYS A 153 6.24 0.24 -14.64
C LYS A 153 6.61 -1.21 -14.34
N ALA A 154 7.82 -1.64 -14.71
CA ALA A 154 8.31 -3.00 -14.41
C ALA A 154 8.37 -3.25 -12.89
N TYR A 155 8.83 -2.27 -12.10
CA TYR A 155 8.87 -2.36 -10.66
C TYR A 155 7.48 -2.50 -10.02
N LEU A 156 6.51 -1.69 -10.46
CA LEU A 156 5.14 -1.74 -9.97
C LEU A 156 4.45 -3.07 -10.33
N LEU A 157 4.68 -3.59 -11.55
CA LEU A 157 4.18 -4.90 -11.97
C LEU A 157 4.77 -6.05 -11.15
N VAL A 158 6.07 -5.98 -10.84
CA VAL A 158 6.70 -6.94 -9.93
C VAL A 158 6.07 -6.87 -8.54
N LEU A 159 5.82 -5.68 -7.99
CA LEU A 159 5.12 -5.54 -6.70
C LEU A 159 3.68 -6.06 -6.76
N ALA A 160 2.94 -5.74 -7.81
CA ALA A 160 1.53 -6.10 -7.99
C ALA A 160 1.32 -7.60 -8.19
N SER A 161 2.33 -8.32 -8.70
CA SER A 161 2.25 -9.76 -8.93
C SER A 161 2.85 -10.61 -7.80
N SER A 162 3.87 -10.10 -7.10
CA SER A 162 4.59 -10.86 -6.05
C SER A 162 4.26 -10.43 -4.62
N GLY A 163 3.66 -9.25 -4.44
CA GLY A 163 3.41 -8.69 -3.11
C GLY A 163 4.67 -8.38 -2.28
N LEU A 164 5.84 -8.26 -2.91
CA LEU A 164 7.08 -7.93 -2.23
C LEU A 164 6.98 -6.62 -1.44
N ARG A 165 7.75 -6.52 -0.33
CA ARG A 165 7.95 -5.20 0.29
C ARG A 165 8.77 -4.32 -0.66
N ALA A 166 8.38 -3.07 -0.78
CA ALA A 166 9.05 -2.14 -1.71
C ALA A 166 10.58 -2.05 -1.49
N ASN A 167 11.03 -2.10 -0.23
CA ASN A 167 12.47 -2.12 0.06
C ASN A 167 13.13 -3.45 -0.34
N GLU A 168 12.44 -4.60 -0.21
CA GLU A 168 12.95 -5.89 -0.67
C GLU A 168 13.14 -5.86 -2.19
N ALA A 169 12.14 -5.35 -2.92
CA ALA A 169 12.20 -5.25 -4.37
C ALA A 169 13.36 -4.37 -4.88
N THR A 170 13.73 -3.30 -4.17
CA THR A 170 14.90 -2.47 -4.55
C THR A 170 16.25 -3.12 -4.26
N ALA A 171 16.29 -4.14 -3.41
CA ALA A 171 17.50 -4.87 -3.07
C ALA A 171 17.77 -6.08 -4.00
N ILE A 172 16.81 -6.46 -4.86
CA ILE A 172 16.94 -7.60 -5.79
C ILE A 172 18.10 -7.36 -6.77
N ARG A 173 18.93 -8.38 -6.94
CA ARG A 173 20.02 -8.44 -7.92
C ARG A 173 19.62 -9.29 -9.13
N MET A 174 20.39 -9.17 -10.22
CA MET A 174 20.19 -10.01 -11.41
C MET A 174 20.28 -11.50 -11.10
N SER A 175 21.20 -11.90 -10.23
CA SER A 175 21.38 -13.29 -9.79
C SER A 175 20.22 -13.85 -8.95
N ASP A 176 19.33 -13.00 -8.45
CA ASP A 176 18.17 -13.42 -7.66
C ASP A 176 16.96 -13.80 -8.52
N VAL A 177 17.01 -13.49 -9.84
CA VAL A 177 15.90 -13.72 -10.76
C VAL A 177 16.19 -14.91 -11.65
N ASP A 178 15.32 -15.89 -11.58
CA ASP A 178 15.39 -17.09 -12.41
C ASP A 178 14.33 -17.01 -13.52
N PHE A 179 14.78 -16.67 -14.73
CA PHE A 179 13.94 -16.61 -15.92
C PHE A 179 13.75 -17.97 -16.63
N SER A 180 14.47 -19.02 -16.18
CA SER A 180 14.40 -20.35 -16.77
C SER A 180 13.12 -21.11 -16.40
N VAL A 181 12.46 -20.69 -15.32
CA VAL A 181 11.20 -21.28 -14.84
C VAL A 181 10.01 -20.37 -15.13
N LEU A 182 8.85 -20.97 -15.37
CA LEU A 182 7.59 -20.24 -15.55
C LEU A 182 6.61 -20.64 -14.44
N PRO A 183 6.03 -19.65 -13.74
CA PRO A 183 6.28 -18.21 -13.79
C PRO A 183 7.69 -17.87 -13.25
N THR A 184 8.25 -16.74 -13.70
CA THR A 184 9.56 -16.28 -13.28
C THR A 184 9.66 -16.21 -11.76
N ARG A 185 10.72 -16.81 -11.23
CA ARG A 185 10.98 -16.93 -9.79
C ARG A 185 11.97 -15.86 -9.34
N ILE A 186 11.69 -15.26 -8.19
CA ILE A 186 12.60 -14.32 -7.53
C ILE A 186 12.95 -14.84 -6.16
N HIS A 187 14.25 -14.97 -5.88
CA HIS A 187 14.78 -15.34 -4.57
C HIS A 187 14.98 -14.10 -3.70
N ILE A 188 14.37 -14.06 -2.53
CA ILE A 188 14.53 -12.99 -1.56
C ILE A 188 15.49 -13.46 -0.47
N ARG A 189 16.72 -12.93 -0.52
CA ARG A 189 17.81 -13.32 0.41
C ARG A 189 17.66 -12.68 1.77
N ASP A 190 17.33 -11.37 1.78
CA ASP A 190 17.27 -10.57 2.99
C ASP A 190 15.87 -9.98 3.16
N SER A 191 15.19 -10.44 4.18
CA SER A 191 13.87 -9.95 4.55
C SER A 191 13.90 -9.39 5.98
N LYS A 192 12.95 -8.53 6.31
CA LYS A 192 12.78 -8.04 7.69
C LYS A 192 12.66 -9.18 8.72
N THR A 193 12.16 -10.33 8.30
CA THR A 193 11.99 -11.52 9.13
C THR A 193 13.22 -12.45 9.10
N LYS A 194 14.28 -12.09 8.37
CA LYS A 194 15.51 -12.89 8.18
C LYS A 194 15.25 -14.30 7.63
N VAL A 195 14.11 -14.54 7.01
CA VAL A 195 13.76 -15.81 6.35
C VAL A 195 13.85 -15.60 4.85
N ALA A 196 14.77 -16.33 4.20
CA ALA A 196 14.85 -16.39 2.75
C ALA A 196 13.62 -17.09 2.18
N ARG A 197 13.10 -16.60 1.07
CA ARG A 197 11.94 -17.19 0.40
C ARG A 197 11.96 -16.96 -1.10
N HIS A 198 11.18 -17.74 -1.81
CA HIS A 198 10.91 -17.55 -3.23
C HIS A 198 9.53 -16.93 -3.42
N VAL A 199 9.44 -16.01 -4.36
CA VAL A 199 8.17 -15.47 -4.86
C VAL A 199 8.14 -15.58 -6.38
N TYR A 200 6.93 -15.51 -6.95
CA TYR A 200 6.71 -15.59 -8.38
C TYR A 200 6.13 -14.28 -8.89
N ILE A 201 6.38 -13.99 -10.17
CA ILE A 201 5.77 -12.85 -10.86
C ILE A 201 4.99 -13.33 -12.08
N SER A 202 3.92 -12.62 -12.42
CA SER A 202 3.08 -12.96 -13.58
C SER A 202 3.86 -12.89 -14.90
N SER A 203 3.38 -13.57 -15.92
CA SER A 203 3.98 -13.52 -17.27
C SER A 203 4.03 -12.11 -17.83
N GLU A 204 3.02 -11.29 -17.52
CA GLU A 204 3.00 -9.86 -17.85
C GLU A 204 4.14 -9.10 -17.15
N ALA A 205 4.31 -9.28 -15.83
CA ALA A 205 5.40 -8.66 -15.09
C ALA A 205 6.77 -9.09 -15.62
N THR A 206 6.93 -10.36 -16.01
CA THR A 206 8.15 -10.88 -16.64
C THR A 206 8.43 -10.18 -17.98
N LYS A 207 7.40 -10.00 -18.81
CA LYS A 207 7.53 -9.29 -20.10
C LYS A 207 8.04 -7.86 -19.88
N PHE A 208 7.38 -7.07 -19.05
CA PHE A 208 7.80 -5.69 -18.79
C PHE A 208 9.15 -5.58 -18.06
N LEU A 209 9.49 -6.58 -17.24
CA LEU A 209 10.81 -6.67 -16.64
C LEU A 209 11.90 -6.88 -17.70
N ASN A 210 11.69 -7.77 -18.67
CA ASN A 210 12.61 -7.97 -19.78
C ASN A 210 12.75 -6.72 -20.64
N GLU A 211 11.64 -6.04 -20.98
CA GLU A 211 11.68 -4.76 -21.73
C GLU A 211 12.50 -3.69 -20.99
N TRP A 212 12.40 -3.64 -19.65
CA TRP A 212 13.23 -2.77 -18.84
C TRP A 212 14.70 -3.17 -18.88
N LEU A 213 15.02 -4.47 -18.77
CA LEU A 213 16.41 -4.95 -18.82
C LEU A 213 17.05 -4.71 -20.18
N ASP A 214 16.35 -4.95 -21.28
CA ASP A 214 16.81 -4.66 -22.63
C ASP A 214 17.11 -3.17 -22.79
N TRP A 215 16.22 -2.31 -22.28
CA TRP A 215 16.47 -0.88 -22.27
C TRP A 215 17.65 -0.49 -21.36
N LYS A 216 17.81 -1.12 -20.22
CA LYS A 216 18.90 -0.88 -19.26
C LYS A 216 20.26 -1.20 -19.87
N TYR A 217 20.37 -2.32 -20.57
CA TYR A 217 21.62 -2.84 -21.12
C TYR A 217 21.83 -2.53 -22.60
N ARG A 218 20.97 -1.70 -23.22
CA ARG A 218 21.12 -1.32 -24.61
C ARG A 218 22.40 -0.53 -24.85
N GLN A 219 22.95 -0.62 -26.06
CA GLN A 219 24.06 0.20 -26.51
C GLN A 219 23.66 1.69 -26.48
N ARG A 220 24.52 2.52 -25.96
CA ARG A 220 24.30 3.98 -25.88
C ARG A 220 25.11 4.70 -26.92
N ARG A 221 24.45 5.53 -27.74
CA ARG A 221 25.09 6.30 -28.84
C ARG A 221 26.23 7.22 -28.36
N THR A 222 26.06 7.85 -27.19
CA THR A 222 27.00 8.87 -26.67
C THR A 222 28.28 8.31 -26.04
N LYS A 223 28.32 7.00 -25.66
CA LYS A 223 29.51 6.47 -24.98
C LYS A 223 30.14 5.27 -25.67
N GLN A 224 29.63 4.86 -26.82
CA GLN A 224 30.07 3.65 -27.56
C GLN A 224 30.21 2.36 -26.72
N LEU A 225 29.76 2.37 -25.47
CA LEU A 225 29.89 1.29 -24.54
C LEU A 225 28.52 0.64 -24.31
N THR A 226 28.48 -0.67 -24.53
CA THR A 226 27.32 -1.48 -24.12
C THR A 226 27.54 -1.88 -22.66
N PRO A 227 26.60 -1.57 -21.74
CA PRO A 227 26.74 -2.00 -20.35
C PRO A 227 26.76 -3.54 -20.27
N VAL A 228 27.74 -4.08 -19.58
CA VAL A 228 27.81 -5.53 -19.35
C VAL A 228 26.87 -5.90 -18.21
N LYS A 229 26.06 -6.94 -18.41
CA LYS A 229 25.16 -7.49 -17.42
C LYS A 229 25.97 -8.30 -16.40
N LYS A 230 25.93 -7.90 -15.11
CA LYS A 230 26.62 -8.59 -14.02
C LYS A 230 25.62 -9.23 -13.06
N PRO A 231 25.95 -10.38 -12.45
CA PRO A 231 25.07 -11.05 -11.47
C PRO A 231 24.68 -10.16 -10.28
N ASP A 232 25.60 -9.31 -9.82
CA ASP A 232 25.41 -8.43 -8.67
C ASP A 232 24.74 -7.09 -9.01
N ASP A 233 24.42 -6.85 -10.28
CA ASP A 233 23.72 -5.63 -10.66
C ASP A 233 22.35 -5.57 -9.99
N SER A 234 22.03 -4.44 -9.35
CA SER A 234 20.67 -4.21 -8.84
C SER A 234 19.67 -4.25 -9.99
N LEU A 235 18.59 -5.01 -9.84
CA LEU A 235 17.59 -5.24 -10.89
C LEU A 235 17.00 -3.94 -11.42
N PHE A 236 16.67 -3.00 -10.54
CA PHE A 236 15.97 -1.76 -10.87
C PHE A 236 16.87 -0.51 -10.89
N SER A 237 18.17 -0.62 -10.65
CA SER A 237 19.07 0.53 -10.86
C SER A 237 19.30 0.78 -12.36
N LYS A 238 19.49 2.04 -12.77
CA LYS A 238 20.00 2.33 -14.10
C LYS A 238 21.41 1.73 -14.23
N ALA A 239 21.78 1.26 -15.42
CA ALA A 239 23.15 0.82 -15.66
C ALA A 239 24.12 1.94 -15.31
N ASN A 240 24.96 1.69 -14.32
CA ASN A 240 25.88 2.70 -13.79
C ASN A 240 27.26 2.50 -14.42
N PHE A 241 27.75 3.54 -15.09
CA PHE A 241 29.16 3.70 -15.43
C PHE A 241 29.94 4.36 -14.27
N SER A 242 29.28 4.66 -13.16
CA SER A 242 29.88 5.27 -11.98
C SER A 242 30.49 4.21 -11.07
N LYS A 243 31.62 4.55 -10.44
CA LYS A 243 32.29 3.72 -9.45
C LYS A 243 31.43 3.45 -8.18
N ASN A 244 30.47 4.33 -7.91
CA ASN A 244 29.60 4.23 -6.74
C ASN A 244 28.16 3.86 -7.13
N PRO A 245 27.73 2.60 -6.99
CA PRO A 245 26.37 2.18 -7.25
C PRO A 245 25.40 2.84 -6.25
N ILE A 246 24.18 3.13 -6.71
CA ILE A 246 23.13 3.67 -5.84
C ILE A 246 22.75 2.62 -4.79
N SER A 247 22.67 3.02 -3.53
CA SER A 247 22.20 2.13 -2.45
C SER A 247 20.72 1.75 -2.64
N PRO A 248 20.27 0.59 -2.12
CA PRO A 248 18.85 0.21 -2.15
C PRO A 248 17.92 1.28 -1.53
N LYS A 249 18.34 1.94 -0.45
CA LYS A 249 17.61 3.07 0.18
C LYS A 249 17.48 4.27 -0.76
N GLY A 250 18.55 4.64 -1.43
CA GLY A 250 18.54 5.72 -2.43
C GLY A 250 17.70 5.38 -3.66
N LEU A 251 17.75 4.11 -4.11
CA LEU A 251 16.93 3.62 -5.21
C LEU A 251 15.44 3.65 -4.84
N TYR A 252 15.09 3.20 -3.64
CA TYR A 252 13.73 3.28 -3.11
C TYR A 252 13.20 4.72 -3.12
N SER A 253 13.99 5.68 -2.62
CA SER A 253 13.56 7.09 -2.57
C SER A 253 13.26 7.63 -3.97
N LYS A 254 14.11 7.33 -4.96
CA LYS A 254 13.88 7.75 -6.36
C LYS A 254 12.66 7.10 -6.99
N ILE A 255 12.47 5.79 -6.80
CA ILE A 255 11.29 5.08 -7.34
C ILE A 255 10.02 5.59 -6.67
N ASN A 256 10.05 5.83 -5.36
CA ASN A 256 8.89 6.36 -4.63
C ASN A 256 8.53 7.78 -5.08
N GLU A 257 9.50 8.64 -5.39
CA GLU A 257 9.26 9.97 -5.97
C GLU A 257 8.61 9.86 -7.36
N GLU A 258 9.16 9.02 -8.25
CA GLU A 258 8.60 8.77 -9.58
C GLU A 258 7.17 8.18 -9.49
N PHE A 259 6.92 7.27 -8.54
CA PHE A 259 5.59 6.74 -8.27
C PHE A 259 4.61 7.82 -7.81
N HIS A 260 5.04 8.73 -6.93
CA HIS A 260 4.20 9.87 -6.51
C HIS A 260 3.82 10.78 -7.68
N ASN A 261 4.70 10.95 -8.68
CA ASN A 261 4.37 11.72 -9.88
C ASN A 261 3.31 10.99 -10.71
N VAL A 262 3.38 9.65 -10.82
CA VAL A 262 2.33 8.86 -11.47
C VAL A 262 0.99 9.00 -10.73
N LEU A 263 0.98 8.93 -9.39
CA LEU A 263 -0.25 9.10 -8.61
C LEU A 263 -0.91 10.47 -8.83
N LYS A 264 -0.12 11.53 -8.97
CA LYS A 264 -0.64 12.87 -9.30
C LYS A 264 -1.31 12.89 -10.68
N THR A 265 -0.72 12.22 -11.69
CA THR A 265 -1.27 12.16 -13.04
C THR A 265 -2.62 11.45 -13.09
N VAL A 266 -2.86 10.49 -12.20
CA VAL A 266 -4.11 9.72 -12.12
C VAL A 266 -5.06 10.22 -11.04
N GLU A 267 -4.75 11.36 -10.39
CA GLU A 267 -5.56 11.97 -9.33
C GLU A 267 -5.78 11.04 -8.11
N MET A 268 -4.76 10.22 -7.79
CA MET A 268 -4.78 9.30 -6.66
C MET A 268 -3.73 9.66 -5.60
N ASP A 269 -3.29 10.91 -5.54
CA ASP A 269 -2.27 11.37 -4.59
C ASP A 269 -2.84 11.96 -3.29
N ASP A 270 -4.11 11.72 -3.02
CA ASP A 270 -4.79 12.10 -1.79
C ASP A 270 -4.01 11.68 -0.55
N ARG A 271 -4.08 12.56 0.46
CA ARG A 271 -3.48 12.31 1.77
C ARG A 271 -4.55 11.94 2.77
N LYS A 272 -4.15 11.16 3.77
CA LYS A 272 -4.99 10.90 4.93
C LYS A 272 -5.23 12.20 5.70
N GLU A 273 -6.43 12.35 6.20
CA GLU A 273 -6.81 13.54 6.95
C GLU A 273 -5.84 13.81 8.10
N GLY A 274 -5.39 15.05 8.22
CA GLY A 274 -4.40 15.43 9.23
C GLY A 274 -3.00 14.79 9.11
N MET A 275 -2.71 14.00 8.05
CA MET A 275 -1.42 13.30 7.90
C MET A 275 -0.71 13.64 6.57
N LEU A 276 0.65 13.55 6.52
CA LEU A 276 1.43 13.65 5.27
C LEU A 276 1.36 12.35 4.44
N ARG A 277 0.95 11.25 5.05
CA ARG A 277 0.93 9.95 4.41
C ARG A 277 -0.17 9.93 3.35
N ARG A 278 0.18 9.53 2.13
CA ARG A 278 -0.79 9.30 1.07
C ARG A 278 -1.67 8.09 1.38
N LYS A 279 -2.90 8.12 0.89
CA LYS A 279 -3.82 6.97 0.95
C LYS A 279 -3.22 5.81 0.16
N VAL A 280 -2.78 6.06 -1.08
CA VAL A 280 -2.10 5.07 -1.92
C VAL A 280 -0.58 5.16 -1.77
N THR A 281 0.06 4.04 -1.51
CA THR A 281 1.50 3.90 -1.33
C THR A 281 2.00 2.64 -2.04
N LEU A 282 3.32 2.48 -2.21
CA LEU A 282 3.90 1.23 -2.71
C LEU A 282 3.51 0.00 -1.87
N HIS A 283 3.17 0.18 -0.59
CA HIS A 283 2.69 -0.90 0.27
C HIS A 283 1.25 -1.31 -0.04
N SER A 284 0.46 -0.45 -0.69
CA SER A 284 -0.91 -0.77 -1.10
C SER A 284 -0.96 -1.94 -2.10
N PHE A 285 0.05 -2.07 -2.98
CA PHE A 285 0.18 -3.23 -3.88
C PHE A 285 0.33 -4.55 -3.11
N ARG A 286 1.11 -4.56 -2.03
CA ARG A 286 1.27 -5.75 -1.20
C ARG A 286 -0.02 -6.13 -0.47
N ARG A 287 -0.80 -5.14 0.00
CA ARG A 287 -2.12 -5.39 0.60
C ARG A 287 -3.08 -5.98 -0.43
N PHE A 288 -3.08 -5.44 -1.65
CA PHE A 288 -3.88 -5.98 -2.76
C PHE A 288 -3.54 -7.44 -3.03
N VAL A 289 -2.25 -7.78 -3.18
CA VAL A 289 -1.81 -9.18 -3.40
C VAL A 289 -2.21 -10.08 -2.24
N TYR A 290 -2.04 -9.63 -0.99
CA TYR A 290 -2.45 -10.37 0.20
C TYR A 290 -3.95 -10.69 0.15
N THR A 291 -4.79 -9.67 -0.03
CA THR A 291 -6.25 -9.85 -0.11
C THR A 291 -6.64 -10.76 -1.26
N THR A 292 -6.03 -10.59 -2.45
CA THR A 292 -6.27 -11.45 -3.61
C THR A 292 -5.93 -12.91 -3.30
N MET A 293 -4.79 -13.18 -2.68
CA MET A 293 -4.39 -14.55 -2.32
C MET A 293 -5.28 -15.15 -1.22
N CYS A 294 -5.69 -14.37 -0.24
CA CYS A 294 -6.67 -14.84 0.76
C CYS A 294 -7.99 -15.25 0.11
N ASN A 295 -8.46 -14.49 -0.88
CA ASN A 295 -9.72 -14.74 -1.57
C ASN A 295 -9.65 -15.88 -2.61
N THR A 296 -8.46 -16.14 -3.16
CA THR A 296 -8.29 -17.13 -4.23
C THR A 296 -7.74 -18.47 -3.75
N VAL A 297 -7.05 -18.48 -2.61
CA VAL A 297 -6.45 -19.68 -2.00
C VAL A 297 -6.90 -19.76 -0.55
N ASP A 298 -6.14 -19.18 0.37
CA ASP A 298 -6.42 -19.04 1.80
C ASP A 298 -5.41 -18.09 2.48
N GLN A 299 -5.67 -17.76 3.74
CA GLN A 299 -4.82 -16.87 4.53
C GLN A 299 -3.44 -17.46 4.81
N ALA A 300 -3.34 -18.77 5.07
CA ALA A 300 -2.08 -19.42 5.43
C ALA A 300 -1.10 -19.37 4.24
N PHE A 301 -1.59 -19.64 3.03
CA PHE A 301 -0.82 -19.47 1.80
C PHE A 301 -0.37 -18.03 1.58
N ALA A 302 -1.27 -17.06 1.77
CA ALA A 302 -0.95 -15.65 1.59
C ALA A 302 0.15 -15.18 2.56
N GLU A 303 0.09 -15.60 3.82
CA GLU A 303 1.10 -15.27 4.84
C GLU A 303 2.45 -15.91 4.54
N ASP A 304 2.47 -17.20 4.16
CA ASP A 304 3.70 -17.91 3.77
C ASP A 304 4.33 -17.27 2.52
N PHE A 305 3.55 -17.05 1.46
CA PHE A 305 4.03 -16.44 0.21
C PHE A 305 4.61 -15.04 0.44
N LEU A 306 3.95 -14.22 1.23
CA LEU A 306 4.42 -12.88 1.54
C LEU A 306 5.54 -12.84 2.58
N GLY A 307 5.82 -13.95 3.28
CA GLY A 307 6.84 -14.03 4.33
C GLY A 307 6.44 -13.21 5.56
N HIS A 308 5.20 -13.35 6.01
CA HIS A 308 4.80 -12.95 7.34
C HIS A 308 5.30 -14.00 8.32
N SER A 309 5.66 -13.60 9.54
CA SER A 309 6.02 -14.53 10.62
C SER A 309 4.75 -15.19 11.16
N GLY A 310 4.15 -16.03 10.34
CA GLY A 310 2.98 -16.83 10.68
C GLY A 310 3.40 -18.19 11.26
N SER A 311 2.48 -19.14 11.23
CA SER A 311 2.70 -20.50 11.73
C SER A 311 3.93 -21.16 11.10
N SER A 312 4.92 -21.56 11.93
CA SER A 312 6.05 -22.40 11.51
C SER A 312 5.62 -23.80 11.04
N TYR A 313 4.35 -24.14 11.18
CA TYR A 313 3.80 -25.44 10.76
C TYR A 313 3.32 -25.46 9.31
N HIS A 314 3.18 -24.29 8.66
CA HIS A 314 2.81 -24.26 7.25
C HIS A 314 4.06 -24.38 6.39
N THR A 315 4.40 -25.63 6.00
CA THR A 315 5.50 -25.91 5.08
C THR A 315 4.94 -26.44 3.77
N MET A 316 5.32 -25.81 2.67
CA MET A 316 4.87 -26.21 1.34
C MET A 316 6.10 -26.37 0.42
N LYS A 317 6.12 -27.45 -0.38
CA LYS A 317 7.13 -27.62 -1.42
C LYS A 317 7.03 -26.49 -2.45
N GLU A 318 8.18 -26.09 -3.00
CA GLU A 318 8.23 -25.01 -3.99
C GLU A 318 7.34 -25.26 -5.20
N GLU A 319 7.35 -26.49 -5.71
CA GLU A 319 6.53 -26.90 -6.87
C GLU A 319 5.05 -26.70 -6.61
N GLN A 320 4.54 -27.13 -5.45
CA GLN A 320 3.14 -26.94 -5.04
C GLN A 320 2.80 -25.46 -4.91
N ARG A 321 3.69 -24.66 -4.31
CA ARG A 321 3.50 -23.21 -4.18
C ARG A 321 3.40 -22.55 -5.55
N ARG A 322 4.26 -22.95 -6.50
CA ARG A 322 4.25 -22.46 -7.88
C ARG A 322 2.96 -22.82 -8.60
N GLU A 323 2.54 -24.07 -8.49
CA GLU A 323 1.29 -24.57 -9.09
C GLU A 323 0.06 -23.82 -8.58
N ILE A 324 -0.06 -23.64 -7.28
CA ILE A 324 -1.14 -22.86 -6.65
C ILE A 324 -1.12 -21.40 -7.14
N TYR A 325 0.05 -20.78 -7.18
CA TYR A 325 0.17 -19.41 -7.69
C TYR A 325 -0.33 -19.31 -9.13
N VAL A 326 0.09 -20.21 -10.01
CA VAL A 326 -0.31 -20.22 -11.44
C VAL A 326 -1.80 -20.48 -11.60
N SER A 327 -2.30 -21.54 -10.97
CA SER A 327 -3.67 -22.00 -11.19
C SER A 327 -4.73 -21.11 -10.55
N LYS A 328 -4.45 -20.56 -9.35
CA LYS A 328 -5.45 -19.84 -8.57
C LYS A 328 -5.26 -18.32 -8.56
N SER A 329 -4.03 -17.81 -8.44
CA SER A 329 -3.79 -16.40 -8.13
C SER A 329 -3.33 -15.56 -9.32
N MET A 330 -2.46 -16.08 -10.21
CA MET A 330 -1.77 -15.32 -11.24
C MET A 330 -2.72 -14.55 -12.17
N LYS A 331 -3.87 -15.14 -12.53
CA LYS A 331 -4.86 -14.50 -13.39
C LYS A 331 -5.46 -13.21 -12.81
N TYR A 332 -5.53 -13.10 -11.48
CA TYR A 332 -6.02 -11.91 -10.78
C TYR A 332 -4.90 -10.89 -10.50
N LEU A 333 -3.64 -11.29 -10.72
CA LEU A 333 -2.44 -10.48 -10.57
C LEU A 333 -1.83 -10.10 -11.94
N THR A 334 -2.68 -10.05 -12.98
CA THR A 334 -2.36 -9.63 -14.34
C THR A 334 -3.30 -8.49 -14.72
N PHE A 335 -2.77 -7.35 -15.18
CA PHE A 335 -3.52 -6.09 -15.29
C PHE A 335 -3.59 -5.51 -16.69
N LEU A 336 -2.58 -5.71 -17.55
CA LEU A 336 -2.43 -5.08 -18.86
C LEU A 336 -2.53 -6.09 -20.02
N ASP A 337 -2.99 -7.32 -19.75
CA ASP A 337 -3.15 -8.33 -20.80
C ASP A 337 -4.28 -7.93 -21.76
N TYR A 338 -3.89 -7.44 -22.94
CA TYR A 338 -4.79 -6.95 -23.97
C TYR A 338 -5.71 -8.04 -24.50
N SER A 339 -5.26 -9.28 -24.59
CA SER A 339 -6.08 -10.40 -25.09
C SER A 339 -7.27 -10.66 -24.16
N ARG A 340 -7.07 -10.52 -22.88
CA ARG A 340 -8.11 -10.64 -21.86
C ARG A 340 -9.05 -9.43 -21.82
N LEU A 341 -8.52 -8.23 -22.05
CA LEU A 341 -9.32 -7.00 -22.19
C LEU A 341 -10.22 -7.07 -23.42
N GLU A 342 -9.71 -7.56 -24.53
CA GLU A 342 -10.45 -7.75 -25.78
C GLU A 342 -11.55 -8.80 -25.63
N ALA A 343 -11.26 -9.92 -24.97
CA ALA A 343 -12.27 -10.94 -24.65
C ALA A 343 -13.36 -10.40 -23.68
N THR A 344 -12.98 -9.56 -22.70
CA THR A 344 -13.92 -8.91 -21.78
C THR A 344 -14.74 -7.83 -22.49
N GLY A 345 -14.12 -7.06 -23.39
CA GLY A 345 -14.79 -6.08 -24.25
C GLY A 345 -15.83 -6.73 -25.15
N LYS A 346 -15.48 -7.78 -25.87
CA LYS A 346 -16.42 -8.56 -26.69
C LYS A 346 -17.57 -9.18 -25.89
N ASN A 347 -17.30 -9.60 -24.66
CA ASN A 347 -18.34 -10.13 -23.77
C ASN A 347 -19.29 -9.04 -23.25
N VAL A 348 -18.79 -7.81 -23.05
CA VAL A 348 -19.60 -6.63 -22.68
C VAL A 348 -20.41 -6.16 -23.88
N GLU A 349 -19.84 -6.09 -25.07
CA GLU A 349 -20.55 -5.77 -26.32
C GLU A 349 -21.68 -6.77 -26.59
N ALA A 350 -21.41 -8.08 -26.49
CA ALA A 350 -22.44 -9.09 -26.67
C ALA A 350 -23.59 -8.98 -25.66
N LYS A 351 -23.29 -8.64 -24.38
CA LYS A 351 -24.33 -8.38 -23.38
C LYS A 351 -25.10 -7.09 -23.61
N LEU A 352 -24.44 -6.06 -24.13
CA LEU A 352 -25.12 -4.81 -24.54
C LEU A 352 -26.08 -5.06 -25.69
N GLU A 353 -25.65 -5.77 -26.74
CA GLU A 353 -26.51 -6.15 -27.85
C GLU A 353 -27.71 -7.02 -27.42
N GLU A 354 -27.51 -7.95 -26.47
CA GLU A 354 -28.58 -8.74 -25.88
C GLU A 354 -29.57 -7.85 -25.12
N LYS A 355 -29.10 -6.91 -24.34
CA LYS A 355 -29.95 -5.94 -23.61
C LYS A 355 -30.67 -4.98 -24.56
N ASP A 356 -30.04 -4.52 -25.62
CA ASP A 356 -30.67 -3.69 -26.63
C ASP A 356 -31.81 -4.43 -27.36
N ARG A 357 -31.63 -5.71 -27.66
CA ARG A 357 -32.68 -6.56 -28.20
C ARG A 357 -33.84 -6.74 -27.21
N GLU A 358 -33.55 -6.97 -25.94
CA GLU A 358 -34.57 -7.06 -24.89
C GLU A 358 -35.35 -5.76 -24.73
N ILE A 359 -34.67 -4.60 -24.78
CA ILE A 359 -35.31 -3.29 -24.75
C ILE A 359 -36.18 -3.04 -25.96
N ALA A 360 -35.72 -3.42 -27.17
CA ALA A 360 -36.52 -3.31 -28.40
C ALA A 360 -37.79 -4.16 -28.31
N TYR A 361 -37.67 -5.40 -27.87
CA TYR A 361 -38.81 -6.28 -27.65
C TYR A 361 -39.81 -5.74 -26.61
N LEU A 362 -39.34 -5.19 -25.53
CA LEU A 362 -40.22 -4.56 -24.50
C LEU A 362 -40.94 -3.34 -25.04
N ARG A 363 -40.27 -2.50 -25.85
CA ARG A 363 -40.87 -1.34 -26.48
C ARG A 363 -41.99 -1.74 -27.48
N ASP A 364 -41.76 -2.73 -28.32
CA ASP A 364 -42.79 -3.23 -29.24
C ASP A 364 -44.01 -3.74 -28.46
N ARG A 365 -43.78 -4.48 -27.37
CA ARG A 365 -44.89 -4.98 -26.53
C ARG A 365 -45.64 -3.87 -25.79
N ASP A 366 -44.98 -2.77 -25.45
CA ASP A 366 -45.63 -1.62 -24.80
C ASP A 366 -46.42 -0.81 -25.84
N THR A 367 -45.97 -0.66 -27.08
CA THR A 367 -46.75 -0.10 -28.19
C THR A 367 -48.01 -0.88 -28.47
N ASP A 368 -47.91 -2.23 -28.54
CA ASP A 368 -49.10 -3.09 -28.71
C ASP A 368 -50.10 -2.95 -27.58
N LYS A 369 -49.67 -2.74 -26.37
CA LYS A 369 -50.53 -2.47 -25.21
C LYS A 369 -51.17 -1.09 -25.29
N GLU A 370 -50.45 -0.05 -25.70
CA GLU A 370 -50.98 1.27 -25.89
C GLU A 370 -52.05 1.31 -26.95
N ASP A 371 -51.86 0.60 -28.08
CA ASP A 371 -52.87 0.45 -29.14
C ASP A 371 -54.13 -0.29 -28.65
N THR A 372 -53.92 -1.32 -27.83
CA THR A 372 -55.02 -2.09 -27.22
C THR A 372 -55.81 -1.20 -26.23
N ILE A 373 -55.14 -0.43 -25.39
CA ILE A 373 -55.74 0.50 -24.43
C ILE A 373 -56.52 1.56 -25.17
N LYS A 374 -55.99 2.11 -26.26
CA LYS A 374 -56.67 3.11 -27.11
C LYS A 374 -57.94 2.55 -27.73
N TYR A 375 -57.85 1.32 -28.33
CA TYR A 375 -59.02 0.60 -28.90
C TYR A 375 -60.12 0.37 -27.84
N LEU A 376 -59.77 -0.09 -26.65
CA LEU A 376 -60.69 -0.30 -25.53
C LEU A 376 -61.29 1.02 -25.05
N SER A 377 -60.53 2.10 -24.97
CA SER A 377 -61.01 3.44 -24.59
C SER A 377 -62.03 3.94 -25.59
N ASP A 378 -61.77 3.84 -26.90
CA ASP A 378 -62.68 4.28 -27.95
C ASP A 378 -63.98 3.41 -27.95
N THR A 379 -63.86 2.11 -27.66
CA THR A 379 -65.01 1.25 -27.51
C THR A 379 -65.88 1.61 -26.30
N VAL A 380 -65.28 1.90 -25.14
CA VAL A 380 -65.97 2.34 -23.93
C VAL A 380 -66.68 3.69 -24.18
N LEU A 381 -66.05 4.61 -24.90
CA LEU A 381 -66.69 5.88 -25.28
C LEU A 381 -67.93 5.66 -26.13
N LYS A 382 -67.88 4.86 -27.18
CA LYS A 382 -69.00 4.50 -28.02
C LYS A 382 -70.17 3.86 -27.25
N LEU A 383 -69.84 2.86 -26.40
CA LEU A 383 -70.85 2.23 -25.54
C LEU A 383 -71.50 3.19 -24.57
N THR A 384 -70.74 4.17 -24.07
CA THR A 384 -71.25 5.20 -23.18
C THR A 384 -72.22 6.16 -23.91
N GLU A 385 -71.92 6.52 -25.16
CA GLU A 385 -72.81 7.32 -26.02
C GLU A 385 -74.13 6.55 -26.38
N ASP A 386 -73.99 5.29 -26.77
CA ASP A 386 -75.10 4.40 -27.03
C ASP A 386 -76.04 4.25 -25.81
N MET A 387 -75.43 4.06 -24.62
CA MET A 387 -76.20 4.03 -23.36
C MET A 387 -76.93 5.32 -23.08
N LYS A 388 -76.35 6.53 -23.36
CA LYS A 388 -76.99 7.79 -23.21
C LYS A 388 -78.21 7.94 -24.14
N ILE A 389 -78.04 7.45 -25.39
CA ILE A 389 -79.18 7.46 -26.39
C ILE A 389 -80.28 6.51 -25.92
N VAL A 390 -79.96 5.34 -25.44
CA VAL A 390 -80.93 4.35 -24.92
C VAL A 390 -81.69 4.92 -23.71
N MET A 391 -80.95 5.49 -22.75
CA MET A 391 -81.55 6.14 -21.57
C MET A 391 -82.46 7.31 -21.96
N ALA A 392 -82.06 8.19 -22.90
CA ALA A 392 -82.86 9.26 -23.38
C ALA A 392 -84.15 8.72 -24.03
N ASN A 393 -84.11 7.64 -24.79
CA ASN A 393 -85.32 7.01 -25.39
C ASN A 393 -86.23 6.35 -24.34
N ILE A 394 -85.68 5.76 -23.28
CA ILE A 394 -86.43 5.21 -22.16
C ILE A 394 -87.17 6.34 -21.39
N ASN A 395 -86.49 7.44 -21.12
CA ASN A 395 -87.09 8.61 -20.47
C ASN A 395 -88.21 9.30 -21.30
N LYS A 396 -88.01 9.31 -22.64
CA LYS A 396 -89.05 9.78 -23.54
C LYS A 396 -90.30 8.90 -23.55
N ARG A 397 -90.13 7.57 -23.36
CA ARG A 397 -91.28 6.62 -23.28
C ARG A 397 -91.99 6.70 -21.91
N LYS A 398 -91.23 6.96 -20.81
CA LYS A 398 -91.85 7.13 -19.46
C LYS A 398 -92.60 8.46 -19.26
N GLY A 399 -92.36 9.51 -20.07
CA GLY A 399 -93.06 10.76 -20.01
C GLY A 399 -94.26 10.82 -20.96
N ARG A 400 -94.70 9.72 -21.58
CA ARG A 400 -95.91 9.60 -22.45
C ARG A 400 -96.99 8.67 -21.91
N ASN A 401 -96.88 8.20 -20.69
CA ASN A 401 -97.93 7.47 -19.95
C ASN A 401 -98.43 8.42 -18.81
#